data_0cbbf667bf6f963bf8f9775febd6930c
#
_entry.id   0cbbf667bf6f963bf8f9775febd6930c
#
_cell.length_a   1.000
_cell.length_b   1.000
_cell.length_c   1.000
_cell.angle_alpha   90.00
_cell.angle_beta   90.00
_cell.angle_gamma   90.00
#
_symmetry.space_group_name_H-M   'P 1'
#
loop_
_entity.id
_entity.type
_entity.pdbx_description
1 polymer ?
#
loop_
_entity_poly.entity_id
_entity_poly.type
_entity_poly.pdbx_seq_one_letter_code
_entity_poly.pdbx_strand_id
1 'polypeptide(L)'
;VDNELSGIAFELLGKAKDLAKDLDTDVTAVLVGSDVKGLVDDLAKYGADKVIVVDDPELKEYRTEPYTHALASVINEYKPEIMLVGATAIGRDLGPRVSARVQTGLTADCTVLEIGDFPLRAIPGKEQKHNQLLMTRPAFGGNTIATIACPDNRPQMATVRPGVMQKIDPIEGAKAEVIEYNPGFTPDNKYVEIMDIVKSVTDTVDIMDAKILVSGGRGVGEEGFGMLKELAEVLGGEVSCSRAVVDNGWQPRDIQVGQTGKTVRPNVYLSLIHI
;
A
#
# COMPACT_ATOMS: atom_id res chain seq x y z
N VAL A 1 -10.47 -5.18 -1.07
CA VAL A 1 -10.71 -6.62 -1.21
C VAL A 1 -12.00 -6.92 -0.48
N ASP A 2 -12.86 -7.78 -1.01
CA ASP A 2 -14.19 -8.11 -0.43
C ASP A 2 -15.06 -6.88 -0.11
N ASN A 3 -14.97 -5.82 -0.92
CA ASN A 3 -15.65 -4.52 -0.75
C ASN A 3 -15.32 -3.81 0.57
N GLU A 4 -14.10 -4.00 1.07
CA GLU A 4 -13.56 -3.27 2.21
C GLU A 4 -12.30 -2.50 1.80
N LEU A 5 -12.15 -1.28 2.36
CA LEU A 5 -10.94 -0.48 2.17
C LEU A 5 -9.83 -1.03 3.05
N SER A 6 -8.68 -1.25 2.45
CA SER A 6 -7.47 -1.64 3.20
C SER A 6 -6.93 -0.46 4.02
N GLY A 7 -6.36 -0.72 5.19
CA GLY A 7 -5.74 0.30 6.04
C GLY A 7 -4.72 1.18 5.32
N ILE A 8 -3.98 0.62 4.36
CA ILE A 8 -3.03 1.37 3.54
C ILE A 8 -3.71 2.48 2.70
N ALA A 9 -4.98 2.33 2.31
CA ALA A 9 -5.68 3.36 1.55
C ALA A 9 -5.78 4.67 2.36
N PHE A 10 -6.05 4.56 3.66
CA PHE A 10 -6.13 5.72 4.55
C PHE A 10 -4.76 6.35 4.85
N GLU A 11 -3.70 5.52 4.92
CA GLU A 11 -2.33 6.01 5.02
C GLU A 11 -1.92 6.81 3.78
N LEU A 12 -2.27 6.29 2.58
CA LEU A 12 -1.99 6.97 1.31
C LEU A 12 -2.74 8.29 1.19
N LEU A 13 -4.00 8.35 1.60
CA LEU A 13 -4.78 9.59 1.62
C LEU A 13 -4.15 10.63 2.54
N GLY A 14 -3.75 10.23 3.76
CA GLY A 14 -3.04 11.12 4.67
C GLY A 14 -1.75 11.67 4.04
N LYS A 15 -0.94 10.81 3.44
CA LYS A 15 0.29 11.25 2.78
C LYS A 15 0.03 12.09 1.52
N ALA A 16 -1.00 11.74 0.75
CA ALA A 16 -1.40 12.53 -0.42
C ALA A 16 -1.82 13.96 -0.04
N LYS A 17 -2.50 14.14 1.11
CA LYS A 17 -2.82 15.49 1.63
C LYS A 17 -1.57 16.32 1.94
N ASP A 18 -0.55 15.71 2.55
CA ASP A 18 0.72 16.41 2.80
C ASP A 18 1.37 16.86 1.49
N LEU A 19 1.48 15.95 0.51
CA LEU A 19 2.09 16.26 -0.79
C LEU A 19 1.27 17.27 -1.60
N ALA A 20 -0.06 17.18 -1.54
CA ALA A 20 -0.97 18.09 -2.21
C ALA A 20 -0.86 19.52 -1.65
N LYS A 21 -0.67 19.66 -0.33
CA LYS A 21 -0.42 20.93 0.32
C LYS A 21 0.87 21.59 -0.18
N ASP A 22 1.94 20.80 -0.37
CA ASP A 22 3.20 21.29 -0.87
C ASP A 22 3.12 21.72 -2.35
N LEU A 23 2.20 21.12 -3.11
CA LEU A 23 1.99 21.38 -4.54
C LEU A 23 0.82 22.33 -4.85
N ASP A 24 0.07 22.78 -3.82
CA ASP A 24 -1.15 23.58 -3.95
C ASP A 24 -2.18 22.95 -4.91
N THR A 25 -2.51 21.66 -4.66
CA THR A 25 -3.40 20.86 -5.51
C THR A 25 -4.37 20.00 -4.72
N ASP A 26 -5.32 19.34 -5.40
CA ASP A 26 -6.33 18.47 -4.81
C ASP A 26 -5.85 17.01 -4.71
N VAL A 27 -6.46 16.27 -3.77
CA VAL A 27 -6.30 14.82 -3.63
C VAL A 27 -7.47 14.11 -4.30
N THR A 28 -7.16 13.31 -5.32
CA THR A 28 -8.14 12.47 -6.01
C THR A 28 -7.90 11.01 -5.67
N ALA A 29 -8.88 10.33 -5.06
CA ALA A 29 -8.86 8.89 -4.91
C ALA A 29 -9.42 8.21 -6.15
N VAL A 30 -8.86 7.06 -6.53
CA VAL A 30 -9.42 6.21 -7.60
C VAL A 30 -9.90 4.90 -6.98
N LEU A 31 -11.19 4.66 -7.05
CA LEU A 31 -11.87 3.48 -6.51
C LEU A 31 -12.25 2.55 -7.66
N VAL A 32 -11.63 1.38 -7.72
CA VAL A 32 -11.78 0.42 -8.81
C VAL A 32 -12.31 -0.90 -8.24
N GLY A 33 -13.45 -1.36 -8.75
CA GLY A 33 -14.05 -2.61 -8.27
C GLY A 33 -15.44 -2.86 -8.83
N SER A 34 -16.21 -3.71 -8.16
CA SER A 34 -17.61 -3.99 -8.44
C SER A 34 -18.42 -3.78 -7.16
N ASP A 35 -19.53 -3.02 -7.26
CA ASP A 35 -20.39 -2.62 -6.13
C ASP A 35 -19.62 -1.82 -5.05
N VAL A 36 -18.71 -0.92 -5.48
CA VAL A 36 -17.80 -0.21 -4.58
C VAL A 36 -18.26 1.21 -4.21
N LYS A 37 -19.35 1.70 -4.79
CA LYS A 37 -19.85 3.09 -4.57
C LYS A 37 -20.08 3.43 -3.09
N GLY A 38 -20.45 2.44 -2.26
CA GLY A 38 -20.65 2.64 -0.83
C GLY A 38 -19.41 3.03 -0.03
N LEU A 39 -18.21 2.87 -0.62
CA LEU A 39 -16.93 3.17 0.04
C LEU A 39 -16.46 4.62 -0.16
N VAL A 40 -17.17 5.41 -0.94
CA VAL A 40 -16.79 6.80 -1.28
C VAL A 40 -16.75 7.69 -0.04
N ASP A 41 -17.75 7.58 0.84
CA ASP A 41 -17.84 8.41 2.04
C ASP A 41 -16.65 8.17 2.98
N ASP A 42 -16.14 6.95 3.06
CA ASP A 42 -14.99 6.64 3.88
C ASP A 42 -13.70 7.23 3.29
N LEU A 43 -13.54 7.24 1.96
CA LEU A 43 -12.42 7.92 1.32
C LEU A 43 -12.47 9.44 1.55
N ALA A 44 -13.66 10.04 1.48
CA ALA A 44 -13.86 11.47 1.77
C ALA A 44 -13.47 11.82 3.21
N LYS A 45 -13.89 11.03 4.21
CA LYS A 45 -13.52 11.22 5.63
C LYS A 45 -12.02 11.25 5.85
N TYR A 46 -11.25 10.50 5.07
CA TYR A 46 -9.79 10.43 5.18
C TYR A 46 -9.04 11.32 4.20
N GLY A 47 -9.72 12.32 3.62
CA GLY A 47 -9.05 13.43 2.93
C GLY A 47 -9.06 13.38 1.41
N ALA A 48 -9.87 12.52 0.77
CA ALA A 48 -10.12 12.64 -0.66
C ALA A 48 -10.99 13.87 -0.94
N ASP A 49 -10.53 14.77 -1.81
CA ASP A 49 -11.33 15.90 -2.29
C ASP A 49 -12.24 15.44 -3.44
N LYS A 50 -11.74 14.51 -4.25
CA LYS A 50 -12.46 13.88 -5.37
C LYS A 50 -12.30 12.37 -5.32
N VAL A 51 -13.32 11.64 -5.79
CA VAL A 51 -13.27 10.18 -5.95
C VAL A 51 -13.72 9.81 -7.36
N ILE A 52 -12.80 9.26 -8.15
CA ILE A 52 -13.12 8.66 -9.45
C ILE A 52 -13.52 7.21 -9.20
N VAL A 53 -14.75 6.87 -9.53
CA VAL A 53 -15.31 5.53 -9.31
C VAL A 53 -15.37 4.79 -10.64
N VAL A 54 -14.65 3.67 -10.72
CA VAL A 54 -14.72 2.70 -11.82
C VAL A 54 -15.41 1.46 -11.27
N ASP A 55 -16.71 1.40 -11.42
CA ASP A 55 -17.57 0.34 -10.89
C ASP A 55 -18.11 -0.50 -12.05
N ASP A 56 -17.56 -1.71 -12.20
CA ASP A 56 -17.93 -2.61 -13.32
C ASP A 56 -17.87 -4.08 -12.85
N PRO A 57 -18.83 -4.94 -13.25
CA PRO A 57 -18.81 -6.38 -12.91
C PRO A 57 -17.52 -7.11 -13.29
N GLU A 58 -16.80 -6.67 -14.33
CA GLU A 58 -15.52 -7.23 -14.73
C GLU A 58 -14.40 -7.04 -13.69
N LEU A 59 -14.61 -6.13 -12.75
CA LEU A 59 -13.68 -5.80 -11.68
C LEU A 59 -14.02 -6.47 -10.35
N LYS A 60 -14.98 -7.41 -10.34
CA LYS A 60 -15.38 -8.13 -9.13
C LYS A 60 -14.22 -8.86 -8.49
N GLU A 61 -13.46 -9.59 -9.30
CA GLU A 61 -12.28 -10.31 -8.86
C GLU A 61 -11.02 -9.69 -9.49
N TYR A 62 -9.94 -9.63 -8.71
CA TYR A 62 -8.71 -9.05 -9.23
C TYR A 62 -8.13 -9.86 -10.39
N ARG A 63 -7.97 -9.20 -11.51
CA ARG A 63 -7.19 -9.66 -12.68
C ARG A 63 -6.33 -8.50 -13.14
N THR A 64 -5.06 -8.75 -13.37
CA THR A 64 -4.08 -7.69 -13.68
C THR A 64 -4.49 -6.83 -14.87
N GLU A 65 -4.97 -7.42 -15.96
CA GLU A 65 -5.26 -6.66 -17.19
C GLU A 65 -6.49 -5.75 -17.09
N PRO A 66 -7.68 -6.18 -16.62
CA PRO A 66 -8.82 -5.29 -16.46
C PRO A 66 -8.53 -4.11 -15.53
N TYR A 67 -7.87 -4.37 -14.40
CA TYR A 67 -7.48 -3.32 -13.46
C TYR A 67 -6.44 -2.37 -14.04
N THR A 68 -5.45 -2.89 -14.81
CA THR A 68 -4.45 -2.07 -15.52
C THR A 68 -5.11 -1.19 -16.56
N HIS A 69 -6.06 -1.73 -17.33
CA HIS A 69 -6.82 -0.97 -18.32
C HIS A 69 -7.60 0.17 -17.67
N ALA A 70 -8.34 -0.13 -16.61
CA ALA A 70 -9.12 0.87 -15.86
C ALA A 70 -8.22 2.01 -15.36
N LEU A 71 -7.14 1.70 -14.65
CA LEU A 71 -6.24 2.73 -14.12
C LEU A 71 -5.49 3.49 -15.21
N ALA A 72 -5.01 2.83 -16.25
CA ALA A 72 -4.32 3.50 -17.36
C ALA A 72 -5.27 4.45 -18.11
N SER A 73 -6.54 4.08 -18.27
CA SER A 73 -7.56 4.95 -18.88
C SER A 73 -7.81 6.20 -18.03
N VAL A 74 -7.96 6.05 -16.71
CA VAL A 74 -8.10 7.16 -15.77
C VAL A 74 -6.85 8.08 -15.82
N ILE A 75 -5.64 7.51 -15.80
CA ILE A 75 -4.40 8.28 -15.87
C ILE A 75 -4.33 9.09 -17.19
N ASN A 76 -4.69 8.48 -18.31
CA ASN A 76 -4.64 9.15 -19.61
C ASN A 76 -5.66 10.29 -19.73
N GLU A 77 -6.83 10.16 -19.10
CA GLU A 77 -7.88 11.17 -19.10
C GLU A 77 -7.54 12.33 -18.16
N TYR A 78 -7.21 12.02 -16.90
CA TYR A 78 -7.04 13.03 -15.85
C TYR A 78 -5.60 13.53 -15.67
N LYS A 79 -4.61 12.84 -16.23
CA LYS A 79 -3.18 13.21 -16.26
C LYS A 79 -2.64 13.68 -14.90
N PRO A 80 -2.73 12.83 -13.87
CA PRO A 80 -2.26 13.20 -12.55
C PRO A 80 -0.75 13.44 -12.54
N GLU A 81 -0.28 14.36 -11.70
CA GLU A 81 1.14 14.64 -11.49
C GLU A 81 1.82 13.48 -10.73
N ILE A 82 1.15 12.97 -9.71
CA ILE A 82 1.62 11.90 -8.83
C ILE A 82 0.56 10.81 -8.72
N MET A 83 0.99 9.55 -8.66
CA MET A 83 0.13 8.41 -8.36
C MET A 83 0.75 7.53 -7.29
N LEU A 84 0.03 7.33 -6.19
CA LEU A 84 0.44 6.47 -5.09
C LEU A 84 -0.37 5.18 -5.10
N VAL A 85 0.29 4.06 -4.85
CA VAL A 85 -0.31 2.72 -4.78
C VAL A 85 0.18 2.03 -3.50
N GLY A 86 -0.69 1.33 -2.76
CA GLY A 86 -0.27 0.54 -1.61
C GLY A 86 0.55 -0.68 -2.06
N ALA A 87 1.70 -0.94 -1.43
CA ALA A 87 2.54 -2.10 -1.74
C ALA A 87 1.98 -3.41 -1.12
N THR A 88 0.67 -3.64 -1.26
CA THR A 88 0.01 -4.92 -1.01
C THR A 88 0.39 -5.94 -2.08
N ALA A 89 -0.02 -7.20 -1.94
CA ALA A 89 0.20 -8.22 -2.99
C ALA A 89 -0.35 -7.76 -4.35
N ILE A 90 -1.59 -7.23 -4.37
CA ILE A 90 -2.22 -6.68 -5.57
C ILE A 90 -1.47 -5.43 -6.07
N GLY A 91 -1.13 -4.49 -5.20
CA GLY A 91 -0.46 -3.25 -5.60
C GLY A 91 0.95 -3.46 -6.15
N ARG A 92 1.66 -4.49 -5.68
CA ARG A 92 2.99 -4.89 -6.21
C ARG A 92 2.91 -5.53 -7.59
N ASP A 93 1.79 -6.13 -7.95
CA ASP A 93 1.52 -6.62 -9.30
C ASP A 93 1.00 -5.51 -10.22
N LEU A 94 0.00 -4.77 -9.77
CA LEU A 94 -0.72 -3.77 -10.55
C LEU A 94 0.12 -2.51 -10.85
N GLY A 95 0.83 -1.97 -9.84
CA GLY A 95 1.58 -0.72 -9.98
C GLY A 95 2.62 -0.76 -11.10
N PRO A 96 3.54 -1.75 -11.15
CA PRO A 96 4.50 -1.89 -12.26
C PRO A 96 3.84 -2.09 -13.62
N ARG A 97 2.73 -2.82 -13.67
CA ARG A 97 1.99 -3.06 -14.91
C ARG A 97 1.37 -1.77 -15.46
N VAL A 98 0.77 -0.95 -14.58
CA VAL A 98 0.23 0.36 -14.95
C VAL A 98 1.34 1.29 -15.40
N SER A 99 2.45 1.40 -14.66
CA SER A 99 3.56 2.29 -15.00
C SER A 99 4.16 1.97 -16.38
N ALA A 100 4.31 0.69 -16.69
CA ALA A 100 4.75 0.23 -18.02
C ALA A 100 3.75 0.60 -19.12
N ARG A 101 2.44 0.48 -18.86
CA ARG A 101 1.37 0.82 -19.81
C ARG A 101 1.34 2.31 -20.13
N VAL A 102 1.54 3.17 -19.15
CA VAL A 102 1.57 4.63 -19.33
C VAL A 102 2.97 5.19 -19.59
N GLN A 103 3.96 4.32 -19.73
CA GLN A 103 5.36 4.65 -20.05
C GLN A 103 6.01 5.62 -19.06
N THR A 104 5.83 5.37 -17.77
CA THR A 104 6.46 6.16 -16.70
C THR A 104 7.28 5.29 -15.76
N GLY A 105 8.10 5.93 -14.91
CA GLY A 105 8.86 5.25 -13.86
C GLY A 105 7.99 4.99 -12.61
N LEU A 106 8.28 3.86 -11.93
CA LEU A 106 7.69 3.55 -10.63
C LEU A 106 8.78 3.17 -9.63
N THR A 107 8.78 3.82 -8.47
CA THR A 107 9.64 3.43 -7.35
C THR A 107 8.86 2.53 -6.41
N ALA A 108 9.36 1.31 -6.20
CA ALA A 108 8.67 0.30 -5.42
C ALA A 108 9.06 0.31 -3.94
N ASP A 109 8.06 0.05 -3.06
CA ASP A 109 8.24 -0.20 -1.62
C ASP A 109 8.85 0.99 -0.88
N CYS A 110 8.34 2.20 -1.19
CA CYS A 110 8.78 3.44 -0.58
C CYS A 110 8.40 3.51 0.90
N THR A 111 9.27 4.15 1.67
CA THR A 111 9.08 4.40 3.10
C THR A 111 9.00 5.88 3.44
N VAL A 112 9.52 6.76 2.57
CA VAL A 112 9.39 8.22 2.69
C VAL A 112 9.07 8.80 1.32
N LEU A 113 8.16 9.79 1.30
CA LEU A 113 7.76 10.56 0.12
C LEU A 113 7.78 12.04 0.49
N GLU A 114 8.44 12.86 -0.32
CA GLU A 114 8.58 14.31 -0.09
C GLU A 114 8.56 15.05 -1.42
N ILE A 115 8.15 16.31 -1.42
CA ILE A 115 8.32 17.20 -2.57
C ILE A 115 9.63 17.95 -2.43
N GLY A 116 10.40 17.98 -3.49
CA GLY A 116 11.70 18.66 -3.49
C GLY A 116 12.28 18.84 -4.88
N ASP A 117 13.52 19.33 -4.90
CA ASP A 117 14.23 19.60 -6.15
C ASP A 117 15.09 18.39 -6.56
N PHE A 118 15.16 18.14 -7.87
CA PHE A 118 16.03 17.09 -8.42
C PHE A 118 16.90 17.64 -9.56
N PRO A 119 18.20 17.38 -9.57
CA PRO A 119 18.97 16.67 -8.53
C PRO A 119 18.98 17.41 -7.19
N LEU A 120 19.12 16.68 -6.08
CA LEU A 120 19.10 17.21 -4.70
C LEU A 120 20.13 18.32 -4.45
N ARG A 121 21.18 18.36 -5.25
CA ARG A 121 22.19 19.43 -5.26
C ARG A 121 22.38 19.90 -6.68
N ALA A 122 22.56 21.20 -6.86
CA ALA A 122 22.87 21.78 -8.16
C ALA A 122 24.14 21.14 -8.75
N ILE A 123 24.03 20.62 -9.96
CA ILE A 123 25.12 20.01 -10.70
C ILE A 123 25.45 20.97 -11.89
N PRO A 124 26.69 21.44 -12.03
CA PRO A 124 27.06 22.31 -13.15
C PRO A 124 26.67 21.70 -14.51
N GLY A 125 25.93 22.44 -15.32
CA GLY A 125 25.47 22.01 -16.64
C GLY A 125 24.24 21.13 -16.65
N LYS A 126 23.61 20.84 -15.50
CA LYS A 126 22.32 20.18 -15.40
C LYS A 126 21.26 21.12 -14.84
N GLU A 127 20.11 21.18 -15.52
CA GLU A 127 18.94 21.90 -15.04
C GLU A 127 18.37 21.18 -13.78
N GLN A 128 18.08 21.96 -12.75
CA GLN A 128 17.40 21.45 -11.54
C GLN A 128 15.89 21.58 -11.77
N LYS A 129 15.18 20.47 -11.66
CA LYS A 129 13.71 20.44 -11.74
C LYS A 129 13.13 20.57 -10.35
N HIS A 130 12.20 21.52 -10.20
CA HIS A 130 11.52 21.80 -8.94
C HIS A 130 10.27 20.96 -8.77
N ASN A 131 9.78 20.86 -7.52
CA ASN A 131 8.51 20.19 -7.19
C ASN A 131 8.43 18.73 -7.66
N GLN A 132 9.53 18.00 -7.54
CA GLN A 132 9.57 16.58 -7.88
C GLN A 132 9.21 15.72 -6.69
N LEU A 133 8.55 14.58 -6.95
CA LEU A 133 8.35 13.55 -5.93
C LEU A 133 9.67 12.84 -5.66
N LEU A 134 10.21 13.03 -4.47
CA LEU A 134 11.40 12.34 -3.96
C LEU A 134 10.95 11.07 -3.23
N MET A 135 11.27 9.93 -3.82
CA MET A 135 10.80 8.62 -3.38
C MET A 135 11.94 7.87 -2.70
N THR A 136 11.90 7.77 -1.39
CA THR A 136 12.94 7.11 -0.60
C THR A 136 12.54 5.70 -0.23
N ARG A 137 13.42 4.76 -0.48
CA ARG A 137 13.23 3.33 -0.18
C ARG A 137 14.50 2.69 0.39
N PRO A 138 14.37 1.70 1.28
CA PRO A 138 15.51 0.86 1.66
C PRO A 138 15.92 -0.05 0.50
N ALA A 139 17.21 -0.24 0.34
CA ALA A 139 17.84 -1.14 -0.63
C ALA A 139 18.85 -2.05 0.06
N PHE A 140 19.30 -3.10 -0.64
CA PHE A 140 20.32 -4.05 -0.14
C PHE A 140 20.06 -4.52 1.30
N GLY A 141 18.85 -5.05 1.55
CA GLY A 141 18.51 -5.57 2.87
C GLY A 141 18.30 -4.51 3.96
N GLY A 142 18.11 -3.25 3.59
CA GLY A 142 17.91 -2.13 4.51
C GLY A 142 19.21 -1.41 4.92
N ASN A 143 20.37 -1.88 4.47
CA ASN A 143 21.66 -1.26 4.79
C ASN A 143 21.94 0.02 4.00
N THR A 144 21.21 0.25 2.92
CA THR A 144 21.32 1.43 2.07
C THR A 144 19.94 2.04 1.85
N ILE A 145 19.87 3.35 1.85
CA ILE A 145 18.67 4.11 1.54
C ILE A 145 18.90 4.82 0.20
N ALA A 146 17.96 4.67 -0.73
CA ALA A 146 18.01 5.32 -2.02
C ALA A 146 16.83 6.29 -2.17
N THR A 147 17.13 7.54 -2.53
CA THR A 147 16.12 8.54 -2.93
C THR A 147 16.11 8.62 -4.45
N ILE A 148 14.96 8.38 -5.05
CA ILE A 148 14.74 8.25 -6.48
C ILE A 148 13.72 9.31 -6.91
N ALA A 149 13.89 9.88 -8.09
CA ALA A 149 12.92 10.78 -8.71
C ALA A 149 12.62 10.34 -10.14
N CYS A 150 11.46 10.74 -10.66
CA CYS A 150 11.06 10.53 -12.06
C CYS A 150 10.78 11.89 -12.72
N PRO A 151 11.81 12.66 -13.08
CA PRO A 151 11.65 14.07 -13.48
C PRO A 151 11.07 14.26 -14.87
N ASP A 152 11.13 13.25 -15.74
CA ASP A 152 10.83 13.41 -17.18
C ASP A 152 9.46 12.87 -17.60
N ASN A 153 8.89 11.93 -16.84
CA ASN A 153 7.62 11.27 -17.16
C ASN A 153 6.54 11.50 -16.08
N ARG A 154 5.29 11.40 -16.49
CA ARG A 154 4.12 11.55 -15.62
C ARG A 154 3.13 10.37 -15.82
N PRO A 155 2.41 10.01 -14.74
CA PRO A 155 2.58 10.46 -13.36
C PRO A 155 3.90 9.97 -12.76
N GLN A 156 4.41 10.64 -11.72
CA GLN A 156 5.46 10.12 -10.86
C GLN A 156 4.84 9.07 -9.96
N MET A 157 5.26 7.80 -10.10
CA MET A 157 4.59 6.69 -9.43
C MET A 157 5.42 6.09 -8.31
N ALA A 158 4.76 5.79 -7.19
CA ALA A 158 5.34 5.07 -6.07
C ALA A 158 4.40 3.98 -5.56
N THR A 159 4.95 2.79 -5.23
CA THR A 159 4.25 1.91 -4.30
C THR A 159 4.78 2.16 -2.89
N VAL A 160 3.87 2.22 -1.91
CA VAL A 160 4.18 2.58 -0.53
C VAL A 160 3.99 1.37 0.37
N ARG A 161 4.99 1.10 1.22
CA ARG A 161 4.93 0.00 2.17
C ARG A 161 3.81 0.24 3.19
N PRO A 162 2.93 -0.75 3.46
CA PRO A 162 1.93 -0.63 4.52
C PRO A 162 2.56 -0.40 5.90
N GLY A 163 1.91 0.40 6.74
CA GLY A 163 2.33 0.67 8.12
C GLY A 163 3.42 1.73 8.28
N VAL A 164 3.88 2.38 7.18
CA VAL A 164 4.94 3.40 7.25
C VAL A 164 4.43 4.84 7.18
N MET A 165 3.28 5.07 6.54
CA MET A 165 2.66 6.39 6.49
C MET A 165 1.60 6.55 7.59
N GLN A 166 1.29 7.79 7.93
CA GLN A 166 0.26 8.08 8.91
C GLN A 166 -1.07 8.39 8.23
N LYS A 167 -2.12 7.73 8.68
CA LYS A 167 -3.48 8.14 8.34
C LYS A 167 -3.84 9.39 9.15
N ILE A 168 -4.64 10.25 8.56
CA ILE A 168 -5.24 11.38 9.30
C ILE A 168 -6.40 10.88 10.16
N ASP A 169 -6.77 11.64 11.17
CA ASP A 169 -8.02 11.40 11.88
C ASP A 169 -9.21 11.64 10.94
N PRO A 170 -10.28 10.84 11.04
CA PRO A 170 -11.43 10.99 10.17
C PRO A 170 -12.12 12.34 10.38
N ILE A 171 -12.40 13.03 9.28
CA ILE A 171 -13.08 14.33 9.25
C ILE A 171 -14.58 14.08 9.17
N GLU A 172 -15.32 14.33 10.23
CA GLU A 172 -16.77 14.19 10.24
C GLU A 172 -17.43 15.15 9.24
N GLY A 173 -18.38 14.62 8.45
CA GLY A 173 -19.13 15.40 7.47
C GLY A 173 -18.35 15.78 6.21
N ALA A 174 -17.11 15.30 6.05
CA ALA A 174 -16.36 15.49 4.81
C ALA A 174 -17.12 14.87 3.62
N LYS A 175 -17.09 15.57 2.49
CA LYS A 175 -17.68 15.11 1.22
C LYS A 175 -16.66 15.26 0.12
N ALA A 176 -16.62 14.29 -0.78
CA ALA A 176 -15.82 14.33 -1.99
C ALA A 176 -16.69 14.55 -3.22
N GLU A 177 -16.14 15.17 -4.24
CA GLU A 177 -16.74 15.17 -5.56
C GLU A 177 -16.65 13.77 -6.16
N VAL A 178 -17.78 13.19 -6.57
CA VAL A 178 -17.83 11.83 -7.12
C VAL A 178 -17.92 11.90 -8.64
N ILE A 179 -16.97 11.22 -9.29
CA ILE A 179 -16.90 11.17 -10.76
C ILE A 179 -17.02 9.70 -11.17
N GLU A 180 -18.12 9.33 -11.81
CA GLU A 180 -18.26 8.00 -12.39
C GLU A 180 -17.50 7.93 -13.71
N TYR A 181 -16.63 6.92 -13.86
CA TYR A 181 -15.81 6.73 -15.04
C TYR A 181 -15.95 5.31 -15.59
N ASN A 182 -16.20 5.20 -16.89
CA ASN A 182 -16.28 3.92 -17.59
C ASN A 182 -15.08 3.79 -18.55
N PRO A 183 -14.14 2.86 -18.31
CA PRO A 183 -12.96 2.67 -19.15
C PRO A 183 -13.25 1.98 -20.51
N GLY A 184 -14.47 1.42 -20.70
CA GLY A 184 -14.82 0.70 -21.90
C GLY A 184 -14.03 -0.61 -22.07
N PHE A 185 -14.45 -1.68 -21.38
CA PHE A 185 -13.78 -2.97 -21.51
C PHE A 185 -14.03 -3.64 -22.86
N THR A 186 -12.97 -4.18 -23.44
CA THR A 186 -12.97 -4.96 -24.69
C THR A 186 -12.57 -6.42 -24.44
N PRO A 187 -12.80 -7.35 -25.38
CA PRO A 187 -12.31 -8.73 -25.23
C PRO A 187 -10.80 -8.81 -24.95
N ASP A 188 -10.00 -7.89 -25.50
CA ASP A 188 -8.55 -7.85 -25.31
C ASP A 188 -8.13 -7.53 -23.86
N ASN A 189 -9.05 -7.01 -23.04
CA ASN A 189 -8.82 -6.76 -21.63
C ASN A 189 -9.30 -7.93 -20.72
N LYS A 190 -9.87 -9.00 -21.29
CA LYS A 190 -10.58 -10.08 -20.60
C LYS A 190 -10.07 -11.49 -20.92
N TYR A 191 -8.82 -11.62 -21.30
CA TYR A 191 -8.26 -12.89 -21.77
C TYR A 191 -7.90 -13.89 -20.66
N VAL A 192 -8.10 -13.54 -19.41
CA VAL A 192 -7.90 -14.42 -18.24
C VAL A 192 -9.24 -14.63 -17.55
N GLU A 193 -9.63 -15.89 -17.33
CA GLU A 193 -10.81 -16.28 -16.58
C GLU A 193 -10.40 -16.95 -15.26
N ILE A 194 -11.07 -16.59 -14.17
CA ILE A 194 -10.87 -17.23 -12.87
C ILE A 194 -11.80 -18.44 -12.80
N MET A 195 -11.22 -19.64 -12.74
CA MET A 195 -11.97 -20.89 -12.71
C MET A 195 -12.47 -21.22 -11.30
N ASP A 196 -11.69 -20.94 -10.28
CA ASP A 196 -12.01 -21.21 -8.87
C ASP A 196 -11.21 -20.31 -7.92
N ILE A 197 -11.79 -20.00 -6.76
CA ILE A 197 -11.15 -19.25 -5.68
C ILE A 197 -11.22 -20.08 -4.40
N VAL A 198 -10.08 -20.60 -3.98
CA VAL A 198 -9.95 -21.34 -2.72
C VAL A 198 -9.53 -20.37 -1.62
N LYS A 199 -10.47 -19.95 -0.79
CA LYS A 199 -10.17 -19.10 0.39
C LYS A 199 -9.65 -19.98 1.53
N SER A 200 -8.45 -19.66 2.03
CA SER A 200 -7.93 -20.22 3.28
C SER A 200 -8.64 -19.50 4.44
N VAL A 201 -9.42 -20.23 5.23
CA VAL A 201 -10.02 -19.70 6.45
C VAL A 201 -8.96 -19.78 7.54
N THR A 202 -8.31 -18.66 7.84
CA THR A 202 -7.45 -18.53 9.02
C THR A 202 -8.20 -17.70 10.06
N ASP A 203 -8.56 -18.32 11.19
CA ASP A 203 -9.17 -17.66 12.35
C ASP A 203 -8.16 -16.80 13.14
N THR A 204 -7.12 -16.28 12.49
CA THR A 204 -6.07 -15.49 13.14
C THR A 204 -6.31 -14.00 12.94
N VAL A 205 -6.24 -13.23 14.03
CA VAL A 205 -6.23 -11.77 13.99
C VAL A 205 -5.02 -11.30 13.16
N ASP A 206 -5.24 -10.30 12.30
CA ASP A 206 -4.12 -9.74 11.54
C ASP A 206 -3.17 -8.98 12.48
N ILE A 207 -1.95 -9.49 12.64
CA ILE A 207 -0.92 -8.87 13.49
C ILE A 207 -0.52 -7.45 13.04
N MET A 208 -0.92 -7.01 11.85
CA MET A 208 -0.69 -5.64 11.37
C MET A 208 -1.52 -4.61 12.15
N ASP A 209 -2.69 -5.01 12.65
CA ASP A 209 -3.60 -4.15 13.42
C ASP A 209 -3.38 -4.26 14.94
N ALA A 210 -2.50 -5.16 15.37
CA ALA A 210 -2.22 -5.38 16.79
C ALA A 210 -1.52 -4.18 17.43
N LYS A 211 -2.04 -3.72 18.57
CA LYS A 211 -1.43 -2.63 19.36
C LYS A 211 -0.23 -3.09 20.18
N ILE A 212 -0.20 -4.34 20.57
CA ILE A 212 0.87 -4.96 21.35
C ILE A 212 1.25 -6.27 20.66
N LEU A 213 2.54 -6.47 20.40
CA LEU A 213 3.07 -7.70 19.83
C LEU A 213 4.14 -8.31 20.75
N VAL A 214 4.00 -9.61 20.98
CA VAL A 214 5.00 -10.44 21.67
C VAL A 214 5.64 -11.36 20.63
N SER A 215 6.90 -11.13 20.29
CA SER A 215 7.57 -11.79 19.18
C SER A 215 8.60 -12.81 19.65
N GLY A 216 8.44 -14.06 19.18
CA GLY A 216 9.34 -15.16 19.46
C GLY A 216 10.29 -15.48 18.30
N GLY A 217 11.45 -16.01 18.65
CA GLY A 217 12.44 -16.51 17.70
C GLY A 217 12.92 -17.91 18.07
N ARG A 218 14.00 -18.36 17.43
CA ARG A 218 14.60 -19.68 17.71
C ARG A 218 15.03 -19.86 19.17
N GLY A 219 15.41 -18.76 19.85
CA GLY A 219 15.83 -18.80 21.23
C GLY A 219 14.75 -19.27 22.21
N VAL A 220 13.49 -18.97 21.89
CA VAL A 220 12.33 -19.40 22.70
C VAL A 220 12.05 -20.90 22.52
N GLY A 221 12.35 -21.47 21.37
CA GLY A 221 12.01 -22.86 21.01
C GLY A 221 10.51 -23.00 20.70
N GLU A 222 10.13 -24.19 20.20
CA GLU A 222 8.74 -24.48 19.85
C GLU A 222 7.83 -24.45 21.08
N GLU A 223 8.26 -25.10 22.16
CA GLU A 223 7.49 -25.21 23.41
C GLU A 223 7.25 -23.85 24.08
N GLY A 224 8.17 -22.90 23.92
CA GLY A 224 8.08 -21.58 24.54
C GLY A 224 6.99 -20.68 23.95
N PHE A 225 6.47 -21.00 22.76
CA PHE A 225 5.35 -20.22 22.18
C PHE A 225 4.06 -20.30 22.99
N GLY A 226 3.86 -21.36 23.80
CA GLY A 226 2.78 -21.42 24.79
C GLY A 226 2.84 -20.26 25.80
N MET A 227 4.02 -20.02 26.38
CA MET A 227 4.25 -18.92 27.31
C MET A 227 4.09 -17.56 26.65
N LEU A 228 4.51 -17.39 25.36
CA LEU A 228 4.32 -16.15 24.65
C LEU A 228 2.84 -15.83 24.41
N LYS A 229 2.02 -16.83 24.14
CA LYS A 229 0.58 -16.68 24.01
C LYS A 229 -0.08 -16.25 25.32
N GLU A 230 0.26 -16.87 26.43
CA GLU A 230 -0.22 -16.46 27.77
C GLU A 230 0.18 -15.02 28.07
N LEU A 231 1.41 -14.63 27.77
CA LEU A 231 1.88 -13.25 27.95
C LEU A 231 1.12 -12.26 27.06
N ALA A 232 0.90 -12.61 25.79
CA ALA A 232 0.14 -11.77 24.86
C ALA A 232 -1.30 -11.59 25.34
N GLU A 233 -1.98 -12.65 25.79
CA GLU A 233 -3.33 -12.59 26.36
C GLU A 233 -3.42 -11.66 27.56
N VAL A 234 -2.47 -11.76 28.50
CA VAL A 234 -2.42 -10.88 29.68
C VAL A 234 -2.25 -9.40 29.31
N LEU A 235 -1.51 -9.14 28.24
CA LEU A 235 -1.24 -7.77 27.76
C LEU A 235 -2.33 -7.24 26.80
N GLY A 236 -3.27 -8.08 26.38
CA GLY A 236 -4.25 -7.74 25.35
C GLY A 236 -3.62 -7.52 23.98
N GLY A 237 -2.60 -8.30 23.66
CA GLY A 237 -1.85 -8.24 22.42
C GLY A 237 -1.84 -9.56 21.65
N GLU A 238 -1.06 -9.62 20.58
CA GLU A 238 -0.96 -10.77 19.69
C GLU A 238 0.48 -11.34 19.68
N VAL A 239 0.59 -12.63 19.32
CA VAL A 239 1.89 -13.30 19.15
C VAL A 239 2.37 -13.13 17.72
N SER A 240 3.66 -12.87 17.57
CA SER A 240 4.34 -12.87 16.28
C SER A 240 5.63 -13.68 16.34
N CYS A 241 6.24 -13.94 15.18
CA CYS A 241 7.47 -14.71 15.13
C CYS A 241 8.44 -14.23 14.06
N SER A 242 9.70 -14.64 14.19
CA SER A 242 10.73 -14.45 13.17
C SER A 242 10.64 -15.50 12.06
N ARG A 243 11.22 -15.23 10.89
CA ARG A 243 11.29 -16.15 9.76
C ARG A 243 11.82 -17.54 10.13
N ALA A 244 12.85 -17.63 10.96
CA ALA A 244 13.44 -18.89 11.34
C ALA A 244 12.48 -19.84 12.06
N VAL A 245 11.49 -19.32 12.76
CA VAL A 245 10.42 -20.09 13.40
C VAL A 245 9.48 -20.69 12.38
N VAL A 246 9.15 -19.93 11.34
CA VAL A 246 8.30 -20.38 10.23
C VAL A 246 9.03 -21.42 9.38
N ASP A 247 10.32 -21.19 9.07
CA ASP A 247 11.13 -22.13 8.31
C ASP A 247 11.29 -23.48 9.04
N ASN A 248 11.25 -23.49 10.38
CA ASN A 248 11.21 -24.71 11.20
C ASN A 248 9.81 -25.35 11.33
N GLY A 249 8.75 -24.72 10.82
CA GLY A 249 7.38 -25.21 10.91
C GLY A 249 6.71 -25.04 12.28
N TRP A 250 7.29 -24.29 13.21
CA TRP A 250 6.74 -24.12 14.56
C TRP A 250 5.56 -23.18 14.63
N GLN A 251 5.51 -22.18 13.74
CA GLN A 251 4.39 -21.23 13.67
C GLN A 251 4.04 -20.94 12.20
N PRO A 252 2.79 -20.54 11.91
CA PRO A 252 2.36 -20.21 10.57
C PRO A 252 2.99 -18.90 10.06
N ARG A 253 3.06 -18.77 8.73
CA ARG A 253 3.64 -17.60 8.07
C ARG A 253 2.86 -16.31 8.31
N ASP A 254 1.58 -16.42 8.60
CA ASP A 254 0.66 -15.27 8.77
C ASP A 254 1.03 -14.38 9.96
N ILE A 255 1.75 -14.92 10.94
CA ILE A 255 2.26 -14.18 12.10
C ILE A 255 3.75 -13.85 12.00
N GLN A 256 4.37 -14.07 10.83
CA GLN A 256 5.77 -13.73 10.62
C GLN A 256 5.95 -12.21 10.47
N VAL A 257 6.81 -11.62 11.30
CA VAL A 257 7.25 -10.22 11.20
C VAL A 257 8.64 -10.15 10.57
N GLY A 258 8.84 -9.18 9.68
CA GLY A 258 10.14 -8.87 9.09
C GLY A 258 10.08 -8.68 7.58
N GLN A 259 11.26 -8.64 6.95
CA GLN A 259 11.42 -8.28 5.53
C GLN A 259 10.66 -9.20 4.55
N THR A 260 10.54 -10.49 4.88
CA THR A 260 9.82 -11.50 4.07
C THR A 260 8.46 -11.86 4.65
N GLY A 261 8.05 -11.22 5.75
CA GLY A 261 6.77 -11.36 6.43
C GLY A 261 5.98 -10.06 6.40
N LYS A 262 5.17 -9.86 7.45
CA LYS A 262 4.39 -8.64 7.62
C LYS A 262 5.24 -7.52 8.21
N THR A 263 4.99 -6.29 7.78
CA THR A 263 5.49 -5.07 8.43
C THR A 263 4.45 -4.61 9.43
N VAL A 264 4.84 -4.41 10.67
CA VAL A 264 3.95 -4.08 11.79
C VAL A 264 4.38 -2.79 12.46
N ARG A 265 3.43 -2.08 13.07
CA ARG A 265 3.67 -0.84 13.82
C ARG A 265 2.85 -0.82 15.11
N PRO A 266 3.11 -1.74 16.05
CA PRO A 266 2.43 -1.76 17.33
C PRO A 266 2.89 -0.60 18.22
N ASN A 267 2.09 -0.28 19.25
CA ASN A 267 2.49 0.66 20.30
C ASN A 267 3.59 0.07 21.19
N VAL A 268 3.55 -1.26 21.38
CA VAL A 268 4.55 -2.00 22.18
C VAL A 268 4.96 -3.26 21.41
N TYR A 269 6.26 -3.44 21.23
CA TYR A 269 6.85 -4.63 20.60
C TYR A 269 7.81 -5.29 21.58
N LEU A 270 7.41 -6.43 22.15
CA LEU A 270 8.26 -7.24 23.04
C LEU A 270 8.98 -8.32 22.21
N SER A 271 10.28 -8.20 22.09
CA SER A 271 11.08 -9.11 21.28
C SER A 271 11.83 -10.13 22.16
N LEU A 272 11.45 -11.39 22.05
CA LEU A 272 12.15 -12.55 22.65
C LEU A 272 12.80 -13.41 21.55
N ILE A 273 13.26 -12.77 20.46
CA ILE A 273 13.77 -13.46 19.27
C ILE A 273 15.13 -14.11 19.54
N HIS A 274 15.98 -13.49 20.35
CA HIS A 274 17.37 -13.90 20.62
C HIS A 274 17.61 -14.45 22.03
N ILE A 275 16.57 -14.60 22.79
CA ILE A 275 16.64 -15.09 24.18
C ILE A 275 16.44 -16.60 24.22
#